data_43e6583fdd7c25a69e417391e80bb0e6
#
_entry.id   43e6583fdd7c25a69e417391e80bb0e6
#
_cell.length_a   1.000
_cell.length_b   1.000
_cell.length_c   1.000
_cell.angle_alpha   90.00
_cell.angle_beta   90.00
_cell.angle_gamma   90.00
#
_symmetry.space_group_name_H-M   'P 1'
#
loop_
_entity.id
_entity.type
_entity.pdbx_description
1 polymer ?
#
loop_
_entity_poly.entity_id
_entity_poly.type
_entity_poly.pdbx_seq_one_letter_code
_entity_poly.pdbx_strand_id
1 'polypeptide(L)'
;MSNSSPRVVIIGAGIVGANLADELAQLGWTNTLVIEQGPLSIPGGSTSHAPGLVFSSNPSKSMTEFAQYTIAKLTSLTGPDGRGSFLPVGGLEIATTPERLADLDRRAGWNRAWGVDAEVVDADEAVRLFPMLNRDMVSGGLFPPGDGLALAVA
;
A
#
# COMPACT_ATOMS: atom_id res chain seq x y z
N MET A 1 -16.26 20.92 -32.04
CA MET A 1 -14.82 20.76 -31.80
C MET A 1 -14.58 19.29 -31.52
N SER A 2 -13.89 18.56 -32.41
CA SER A 2 -13.59 17.14 -32.20
C SER A 2 -12.64 17.04 -31.02
N ASN A 3 -13.11 16.50 -29.91
CA ASN A 3 -12.30 16.20 -28.72
C ASN A 3 -11.44 14.96 -29.07
N SER A 4 -10.40 15.14 -29.90
CA SER A 4 -9.43 14.07 -30.13
C SER A 4 -8.58 13.98 -28.87
N SER A 5 -8.96 13.08 -27.95
CA SER A 5 -8.07 12.71 -26.84
C SER A 5 -6.74 12.22 -27.45
N PRO A 6 -5.60 12.70 -26.97
CA PRO A 6 -4.31 12.27 -27.48
C PRO A 6 -4.16 10.75 -27.26
N ARG A 7 -3.46 10.10 -28.20
CA ARG A 7 -3.09 8.70 -28.03
C ARG A 7 -2.01 8.57 -26.96
N VAL A 8 -2.26 7.75 -25.95
CA VAL A 8 -1.29 7.45 -24.89
C VAL A 8 -0.71 6.06 -25.11
N VAL A 9 0.61 5.95 -25.05
CA VAL A 9 1.32 4.66 -25.07
C VAL A 9 2.01 4.49 -23.72
N ILE A 10 1.68 3.41 -23.03
CA ILE A 10 2.26 3.03 -21.74
C ILE A 10 3.21 1.86 -21.99
N ILE A 11 4.46 2.01 -21.60
CA ILE A 11 5.48 0.96 -21.74
C ILE A 11 5.65 0.26 -20.39
N GLY A 12 5.31 -1.02 -20.35
CA GLY A 12 5.30 -1.87 -19.17
C GLY A 12 3.91 -2.04 -18.56
N ALA A 13 3.49 -3.27 -18.35
CA ALA A 13 2.22 -3.65 -17.72
C ALA A 13 2.39 -4.08 -16.24
N GLY A 14 3.46 -3.64 -15.57
CA GLY A 14 3.60 -3.78 -14.12
C GLY A 14 2.58 -2.92 -13.38
N ILE A 15 2.64 -2.94 -12.03
CA ILE A 15 1.65 -2.23 -11.18
C ILE A 15 1.48 -0.75 -11.55
N VAL A 16 2.54 -0.06 -11.94
CA VAL A 16 2.48 1.36 -12.32
C VAL A 16 1.75 1.54 -13.65
N GLY A 17 2.15 0.79 -14.69
CA GLY A 17 1.53 0.92 -16.01
C GLY A 17 0.08 0.45 -16.06
N ALA A 18 -0.24 -0.63 -15.35
CA ALA A 18 -1.60 -1.14 -15.25
C ALA A 18 -2.52 -0.14 -14.54
N ASN A 19 -2.08 0.44 -13.40
CA ASN A 19 -2.86 1.46 -12.71
C ASN A 19 -2.99 2.74 -13.53
N LEU A 20 -1.95 3.18 -14.23
CA LEU A 20 -2.05 4.34 -15.12
C LEU A 20 -3.10 4.11 -16.23
N ALA A 21 -3.12 2.92 -16.82
CA ALA A 21 -4.12 2.59 -17.84
C ALA A 21 -5.53 2.62 -17.29
N ASP A 22 -5.74 2.07 -16.07
CA ASP A 22 -7.02 2.06 -15.41
C ASP A 22 -7.50 3.47 -15.04
N GLU A 23 -6.63 4.30 -14.44
CA GLU A 23 -6.94 5.69 -14.10
C GLU A 23 -7.30 6.53 -15.34
N LEU A 24 -6.55 6.37 -16.43
CA LEU A 24 -6.84 7.04 -17.69
C LEU A 24 -8.21 6.61 -18.24
N ALA A 25 -8.53 5.32 -18.17
CA ALA A 25 -9.83 4.80 -18.60
C ALA A 25 -10.98 5.38 -17.76
N GLN A 26 -10.82 5.46 -16.44
CA GLN A 26 -11.79 6.07 -15.52
C GLN A 26 -11.99 7.56 -15.83
N LEU A 27 -10.95 8.26 -16.26
CA LEU A 27 -11.01 9.66 -16.71
C LEU A 27 -11.56 9.82 -18.14
N GLY A 28 -11.96 8.74 -18.80
CA GLY A 28 -12.52 8.76 -20.15
C GLY A 28 -11.48 8.78 -21.28
N TRP A 29 -10.20 8.53 -20.97
CA TRP A 29 -9.14 8.44 -21.97
C TRP A 29 -9.07 7.03 -22.55
N THR A 30 -9.84 6.77 -23.59
CA THR A 30 -10.00 5.42 -24.18
C THR A 30 -8.96 5.11 -25.28
N ASN A 31 -8.21 6.11 -25.77
CA ASN A 31 -7.19 5.90 -26.81
C ASN A 31 -5.83 5.59 -26.17
N THR A 32 -5.77 4.49 -25.42
CA THR A 32 -4.61 4.05 -24.66
C THR A 32 -4.11 2.70 -25.16
N LEU A 33 -2.79 2.54 -25.31
CA LEU A 33 -2.11 1.30 -25.66
C LEU A 33 -1.08 0.98 -24.61
N VAL A 34 -1.17 -0.22 -24.01
CA VAL A 34 -0.13 -0.75 -23.11
C VAL A 34 0.73 -1.75 -23.87
N ILE A 35 2.06 -1.57 -23.79
CA ILE A 35 3.05 -2.46 -24.41
C ILE A 35 3.83 -3.14 -23.29
N GLU A 36 3.88 -4.48 -23.32
CA GLU A 36 4.65 -5.31 -22.39
C GLU A 36 5.55 -6.26 -23.16
N GLN A 37 6.78 -6.46 -22.67
CA GLN A 37 7.76 -7.35 -23.32
C GLN A 37 7.58 -8.83 -22.94
N GLY A 38 6.93 -9.12 -21.81
CA GLY A 38 6.73 -10.45 -21.26
C GLY A 38 5.27 -10.87 -21.24
N PRO A 39 4.97 -12.07 -20.72
CA PRO A 39 3.60 -12.51 -20.48
C PRO A 39 2.90 -11.63 -19.45
N LEU A 40 1.67 -11.21 -19.71
CA LEU A 40 0.89 -10.35 -18.79
C LEU A 40 0.62 -11.04 -17.44
N SER A 41 0.53 -12.37 -17.42
CA SER A 41 0.29 -13.14 -16.20
C SER A 41 1.53 -13.40 -15.34
N ILE A 42 2.72 -13.12 -15.87
CA ILE A 42 4.00 -13.37 -15.18
C ILE A 42 4.88 -12.13 -15.37
N PRO A 43 4.62 -11.03 -14.67
CA PRO A 43 5.42 -9.82 -14.79
C PRO A 43 6.84 -10.07 -14.28
N GLY A 44 7.83 -9.85 -15.13
CA GLY A 44 9.25 -10.06 -14.81
C GLY A 44 9.93 -8.90 -14.07
N GLY A 45 9.18 -7.84 -13.76
CA GLY A 45 9.69 -6.62 -13.16
C GLY A 45 9.52 -6.53 -11.65
N SER A 46 9.68 -5.33 -11.09
CA SER A 46 9.58 -5.06 -9.65
C SER A 46 8.26 -5.49 -9.02
N THR A 47 7.17 -5.50 -9.79
CA THR A 47 5.84 -5.93 -9.32
C THR A 47 5.85 -7.37 -8.78
N SER A 48 6.50 -8.28 -9.48
CA SER A 48 6.56 -9.70 -9.08
C SER A 48 7.51 -9.98 -7.90
N HIS A 49 8.34 -9.02 -7.56
CA HIS A 49 9.31 -9.12 -6.47
C HIS A 49 8.90 -8.31 -5.22
N ALA A 50 7.79 -7.57 -5.31
CA ALA A 50 7.29 -6.80 -4.18
C ALA A 50 6.73 -7.71 -3.09
N PRO A 51 7.05 -7.47 -1.80
CA PRO A 51 6.53 -8.28 -0.69
C PRO A 51 5.03 -8.13 -0.46
N GLY A 52 4.38 -7.19 -1.14
CA GLY A 52 2.95 -6.93 -1.05
C GLY A 52 2.51 -6.11 0.15
N LEU A 53 3.39 -5.76 1.08
CA LEU A 53 3.02 -4.91 2.21
C LEU A 53 2.62 -3.51 1.74
N VAL A 54 1.41 -3.10 2.13
CA VAL A 54 0.88 -1.75 1.89
C VAL A 54 0.61 -1.09 3.23
N PHE A 55 1.25 0.04 3.48
CA PHE A 55 1.15 0.76 4.75
C PHE A 55 0.71 2.20 4.52
N SER A 56 -0.25 2.63 5.34
CA SER A 56 -0.86 3.97 5.30
C SER A 56 -0.06 5.01 6.07
N SER A 57 0.67 4.57 7.10
CA SER A 57 1.45 5.47 7.94
C SER A 57 2.71 5.97 7.25
N ASN A 58 2.74 7.24 6.89
CA ASN A 58 3.87 7.90 6.24
C ASN A 58 4.23 9.21 6.96
N PRO A 59 5.48 9.69 6.86
CA PRO A 59 5.89 10.97 7.45
C PRO A 59 5.45 12.20 6.61
N SER A 60 4.79 12.00 5.48
CA SER A 60 4.30 13.03 4.58
C SER A 60 2.81 12.88 4.34
N LYS A 61 2.06 13.98 4.43
CA LYS A 61 0.61 14.00 4.18
C LYS A 61 0.27 13.48 2.79
N SER A 62 0.96 13.94 1.74
CA SER A 62 0.69 13.50 0.37
C SER A 62 0.95 12.00 0.18
N MET A 63 2.00 11.46 0.79
CA MET A 63 2.28 10.02 0.73
C MET A 63 1.23 9.21 1.50
N THR A 64 0.74 9.74 2.62
CA THR A 64 -0.38 9.15 3.36
C THR A 64 -1.65 9.12 2.53
N GLU A 65 -1.99 10.22 1.85
CA GLU A 65 -3.16 10.31 0.96
C GLU A 65 -3.04 9.31 -0.22
N PHE A 66 -1.85 9.18 -0.83
CA PHE A 66 -1.62 8.18 -1.88
C PHE A 66 -1.75 6.74 -1.36
N ALA A 67 -1.25 6.48 -0.16
CA ALA A 67 -1.37 5.15 0.45
C ALA A 67 -2.82 4.80 0.77
N GLN A 68 -3.60 5.74 1.34
CA GLN A 68 -5.03 5.56 1.59
C GLN A 68 -5.80 5.30 0.28
N TYR A 69 -5.52 6.06 -0.78
CA TYR A 69 -6.09 5.83 -2.11
C TYR A 69 -5.76 4.43 -2.63
N THR A 70 -4.49 4.03 -2.50
CA THR A 70 -4.01 2.70 -2.92
C THR A 70 -4.74 1.57 -2.17
N ILE A 71 -4.87 1.69 -0.85
CA ILE A 71 -5.60 0.71 -0.03
C ILE A 71 -7.07 0.62 -0.45
N ALA A 72 -7.73 1.78 -0.62
CA ALA A 72 -9.12 1.82 -1.06
C ALA A 72 -9.30 1.17 -2.44
N LYS A 73 -8.41 1.46 -3.39
CA LYS A 73 -8.41 0.85 -4.72
C LYS A 73 -8.20 -0.66 -4.65
N LEU A 74 -7.17 -1.13 -3.95
CA LEU A 74 -6.90 -2.57 -3.81
C LEU A 74 -8.05 -3.30 -3.11
N THR A 75 -8.68 -2.68 -2.12
CA THR A 75 -9.85 -3.25 -1.44
C THR A 75 -11.05 -3.40 -2.37
N SER A 76 -11.21 -2.51 -3.35
CA SER A 76 -12.29 -2.56 -4.34
C SER A 76 -12.07 -3.61 -5.44
N LEU A 77 -10.84 -4.11 -5.59
CA LEU A 77 -10.50 -5.08 -6.63
C LEU A 77 -10.74 -6.51 -6.15
N THR A 78 -11.25 -7.32 -7.06
CA THR A 78 -11.44 -8.76 -6.85
C THR A 78 -10.72 -9.53 -7.96
N GLY A 79 -9.94 -10.52 -7.60
CA GLY A 79 -9.25 -11.37 -8.55
C GLY A 79 -10.20 -12.27 -9.35
N PRO A 80 -9.70 -12.91 -10.42
CA PRO A 80 -10.51 -13.83 -11.24
C PRO A 80 -11.07 -15.03 -10.47
N ASP A 81 -10.45 -15.38 -9.35
CA ASP A 81 -10.86 -16.46 -8.44
C ASP A 81 -11.92 -16.02 -7.40
N GLY A 82 -12.38 -14.77 -7.46
CA GLY A 82 -13.33 -14.19 -6.53
C GLY A 82 -12.72 -13.71 -5.22
N ARG A 83 -11.40 -13.80 -5.04
CA ARG A 83 -10.73 -13.30 -3.83
C ARG A 83 -10.46 -11.80 -3.93
N GLY A 84 -10.57 -11.10 -2.80
CA GLY A 84 -10.15 -9.71 -2.70
C GLY A 84 -8.65 -9.56 -2.94
N SER A 85 -8.26 -8.46 -3.57
CA SER A 85 -6.84 -8.18 -3.85
C SER A 85 -6.07 -7.60 -2.65
N PHE A 86 -6.74 -7.36 -1.54
CA PHE A 86 -6.14 -6.79 -0.33
C PHE A 86 -6.62 -7.53 0.93
N LEU A 87 -5.68 -7.85 1.81
CA LEU A 87 -5.93 -8.46 3.11
C LEU A 87 -5.57 -7.46 4.21
N PRO A 88 -6.55 -6.88 4.92
CA PRO A 88 -6.30 -5.93 6.02
C PRO A 88 -5.87 -6.69 7.28
N VAL A 89 -4.62 -7.04 7.36
CA VAL A 89 -4.03 -7.78 8.50
C VAL A 89 -3.35 -6.86 9.52
N GLY A 90 -3.38 -5.55 9.27
CA GLY A 90 -2.63 -4.57 10.02
C GLY A 90 -1.17 -4.47 9.61
N GLY A 91 -0.50 -3.42 10.07
CA GLY A 91 0.93 -3.21 9.98
C GLY A 91 1.50 -2.99 11.38
N LEU A 92 2.73 -3.37 11.62
CA LEU A 92 3.39 -3.11 12.90
C LEU A 92 4.80 -2.61 12.66
N GLU A 93 5.03 -1.34 12.95
CA GLU A 93 6.35 -0.73 12.91
C GLU A 93 6.95 -0.72 14.32
N ILE A 94 8.09 -1.38 14.52
CA ILE A 94 8.71 -1.58 15.83
C ILE A 94 9.69 -0.48 16.17
N ALA A 95 9.63 -0.02 17.41
CA ALA A 95 10.65 0.80 18.05
C ALA A 95 11.53 -0.07 18.98
N THR A 96 12.83 -0.04 18.78
CA THR A 96 13.81 -0.73 19.63
C THR A 96 14.49 0.21 20.61
N THR A 97 14.20 1.52 20.54
CA THR A 97 14.68 2.54 21.47
C THR A 97 13.56 3.49 21.88
N PRO A 98 13.68 4.12 23.07
CA PRO A 98 12.70 5.14 23.50
C PRO A 98 12.58 6.32 22.54
N GLU A 99 13.69 6.75 21.93
CA GLU A 99 13.70 7.86 20.96
C GLU A 99 12.91 7.51 19.71
N ARG A 100 13.03 6.26 19.24
CA ARG A 100 12.23 5.78 18.10
C ARG A 100 10.76 5.69 18.46
N LEU A 101 10.44 5.23 19.67
CA LEU A 101 9.05 5.19 20.13
C LEU A 101 8.42 6.58 20.19
N ALA A 102 9.15 7.58 20.70
CA ALA A 102 8.73 8.97 20.71
C ALA A 102 8.53 9.55 19.29
N ASP A 103 9.33 9.11 18.31
CA ASP A 103 9.14 9.46 16.91
C ASP A 103 7.87 8.83 16.32
N LEU A 104 7.60 7.57 16.62
CA LEU A 104 6.37 6.88 16.22
C LEU A 104 5.13 7.53 16.83
N ASP A 105 5.21 7.98 18.08
CA ASP A 105 4.10 8.71 18.74
C ASP A 105 3.78 10.03 18.04
N ARG A 106 4.80 10.83 17.69
CA ARG A 106 4.60 12.04 16.88
C ARG A 106 3.95 11.71 15.53
N ARG A 107 4.41 10.63 14.87
CA ARG A 107 3.84 10.19 13.60
C ARG A 107 2.38 9.74 13.75
N ALA A 108 2.04 9.03 14.82
CA ALA A 108 0.66 8.68 15.13
C ALA A 108 -0.25 9.90 15.24
N GLY A 109 0.26 10.99 15.86
CA GLY A 109 -0.46 12.26 15.91
C GLY A 109 -0.74 12.85 14.53
N TRP A 110 0.25 12.87 13.64
CA TRP A 110 0.08 13.33 12.26
C TRP A 110 -0.87 12.43 11.47
N ASN A 111 -0.72 11.12 11.59
CA ASN A 111 -1.56 10.15 10.90
C ASN A 111 -3.03 10.33 11.24
N ARG A 112 -3.35 10.49 12.54
CA ARG A 112 -4.73 10.79 12.97
C ARG A 112 -5.26 12.08 12.38
N ALA A 113 -4.43 13.13 12.32
CA ALA A 113 -4.81 14.40 11.69
C ALA A 113 -5.05 14.27 10.16
N TRP A 114 -4.46 13.25 9.52
CA TRP A 114 -4.62 12.96 8.10
C TRP A 114 -5.60 11.80 7.81
N GLY A 115 -6.35 11.36 8.84
CA GLY A 115 -7.40 10.36 8.69
C GLY A 115 -6.92 8.92 8.67
N VAL A 116 -5.69 8.64 9.13
CA VAL A 116 -5.20 7.28 9.35
C VAL A 116 -5.39 6.90 10.81
N ASP A 117 -6.10 5.80 11.01
CA ASP A 117 -6.19 5.16 12.32
C ASP A 117 -4.88 4.43 12.61
N ALA A 118 -4.11 4.98 13.55
CA ALA A 118 -2.81 4.45 13.93
C ALA A 118 -2.60 4.61 15.44
N GLU A 119 -2.34 3.52 16.10
CA GLU A 119 -2.17 3.44 17.55
C GLU A 119 -0.71 3.19 17.92
N VAL A 120 -0.24 3.90 18.95
CA VAL A 120 1.04 3.55 19.58
C VAL A 120 0.76 2.43 20.57
N VAL A 121 1.50 1.35 20.44
CA VAL A 121 1.39 0.16 21.28
C VAL A 121 2.65 0.01 22.14
N ASP A 122 2.49 -0.49 23.35
CA ASP A 122 3.63 -0.86 24.19
C ASP A 122 4.30 -2.16 23.70
N ALA A 123 5.36 -2.55 24.38
CA ALA A 123 6.13 -3.71 23.98
C ALA A 123 5.38 -5.03 24.21
N ASP A 124 4.52 -5.11 25.21
CA ASP A 124 3.74 -6.34 25.48
C ASP A 124 2.67 -6.53 24.43
N GLU A 125 2.00 -5.45 24.04
CA GLU A 125 1.02 -5.47 22.96
C GLU A 125 1.69 -5.74 21.59
N ALA A 126 2.87 -5.18 21.33
CA ALA A 126 3.63 -5.46 20.11
C ALA A 126 3.96 -6.96 19.98
N VAL A 127 4.37 -7.60 21.08
CA VAL A 127 4.62 -9.06 21.11
C VAL A 127 3.32 -9.84 20.97
N ARG A 128 2.22 -9.37 21.53
CA ARG A 128 0.91 -10.01 21.36
C ARG A 128 0.47 -10.00 19.90
N LEU A 129 0.68 -8.88 19.20
CA LEU A 129 0.36 -8.71 17.78
C LEU A 129 1.29 -9.55 16.89
N PHE A 130 2.56 -9.66 17.24
CA PHE A 130 3.54 -10.45 16.50
C PHE A 130 4.43 -11.26 17.45
N PRO A 131 4.05 -12.50 17.82
CA PRO A 131 4.73 -13.32 18.83
C PRO A 131 6.15 -13.74 18.53
N MET A 132 6.66 -13.48 17.32
CA MET A 132 8.05 -13.76 16.96
C MET A 132 9.04 -12.67 17.42
N LEU A 133 8.54 -11.56 17.99
CA LEU A 133 9.39 -10.50 18.52
C LEU A 133 10.06 -10.93 19.83
N ASN A 134 11.34 -10.54 19.97
CA ASN A 134 12.01 -10.63 21.25
C ASN A 134 11.59 -9.45 22.14
N ARG A 135 10.85 -9.74 23.22
CA ARG A 135 10.29 -8.74 24.14
C ARG A 135 11.34 -7.78 24.71
N ASP A 136 12.53 -8.28 25.02
CA ASP A 136 13.59 -7.50 25.64
C ASP A 136 14.25 -6.48 24.69
N MET A 137 14.01 -6.63 23.38
CA MET A 137 14.54 -5.74 22.35
C MET A 137 13.51 -4.72 21.83
N VAL A 138 12.29 -4.75 22.34
CA VAL A 138 11.19 -3.91 21.85
C VAL A 138 10.81 -2.89 22.91
N SER A 139 10.79 -1.61 22.54
CA SER A 139 10.28 -0.51 23.36
C SER A 139 8.78 -0.24 23.14
N GLY A 140 8.23 -0.68 22.00
CA GLY A 140 6.86 -0.49 21.57
C GLY A 140 6.77 -0.41 20.06
N GLY A 141 5.67 0.08 19.53
CA GLY A 141 5.47 0.19 18.09
C GLY A 141 4.33 1.12 17.68
N LEU A 142 4.15 1.24 16.40
CA LEU A 142 2.99 1.90 15.77
C LEU A 142 2.20 0.84 14.99
N PHE A 143 0.92 0.74 15.28
CA PHE A 143 0.01 -0.23 14.68
C PHE A 143 -1.13 0.48 13.95
N PRO A 144 -1.09 0.61 12.62
CA PRO A 144 -2.23 0.95 11.77
C PRO A 144 -3.02 -0.32 11.43
N PRO A 145 -4.24 -0.49 11.96
CA PRO A 145 -5.04 -1.71 11.71
C PRO A 145 -5.53 -1.83 10.25
N GLY A 146 -5.60 -0.71 9.53
CA GLY A 146 -5.99 -0.68 8.13
C GLY A 146 -4.90 -1.05 7.12
N ASP A 147 -3.67 -1.24 7.58
CA ASP A 147 -2.56 -1.71 6.75
C ASP A 147 -2.73 -3.19 6.40
N GLY A 148 -2.02 -3.66 5.39
CA GLY A 148 -2.18 -5.06 5.02
C GLY A 148 -1.32 -5.50 3.84
N LEU A 149 -1.74 -6.61 3.26
CA LEU A 149 -1.03 -7.26 2.16
C LEU A 149 -1.85 -7.17 0.87
N ALA A 150 -1.23 -6.62 -0.17
CA ALA A 150 -1.72 -6.77 -1.53
C ALA A 150 -1.35 -8.16 -2.06
N LEU A 151 -2.32 -8.87 -2.59
CA LEU A 151 -2.11 -10.15 -3.25
C LEU A 151 -1.64 -9.88 -4.68
N ALA A 152 -0.32 -9.85 -4.87
CA ALA A 152 0.31 -9.48 -6.15
C ALA A 152 0.21 -10.58 -7.21
N VAL A 153 -0.14 -11.80 -6.82
CA VAL A 153 -0.33 -12.95 -7.71
C VAL A 153 -1.57 -13.70 -7.25
N ALA A 154 -2.56 -13.74 -8.11
CA ALA A 154 -3.73 -14.60 -8.00
C ALA A 154 -3.69 -15.63 -9.13
#